data_e34d839471617144539167ab3dfaa912
#
_entry.id   e34d839471617144539167ab3dfaa912
#
_cell.length_a   1.000
_cell.length_b   1.000
_cell.length_c   1.000
_cell.angle_alpha   90.00
_cell.angle_beta   90.00
_cell.angle_gamma   90.00
#
_symmetry.space_group_name_H-M   'P 1'
#
loop_
_entity.id
_entity.type
_entity.pdbx_description
1 polymer ?
#
loop_
_entity_poly.entity_id
_entity_poly.type
_entity_poly.pdbx_seq_one_letter_code
_entity_poly.pdbx_strand_id
1 'polypeptide(L)'
;MVPPYGSMQGGSTATIEYAMAVLKVPHIIVCGHTDCAVMKALLNPEEVSDLPAFREWVGQAETTRRLMHEHYTNLTGNDRLIKTTQENVRSQLDHLRTHPSVALLLRQKKVDLHGWVYSISTGDVWVYNSSSSNSPLCWMRRILA
;
A
#
# COMPACT_ATOMS: atom_id res chain seq x y z
N MET A 1 5.69 -3.54 3.04
CA MET A 1 5.67 -2.29 2.27
C MET A 1 6.61 -2.41 1.09
N VAL A 2 6.28 -1.77 -0.02
CA VAL A 2 7.13 -1.72 -1.21
C VAL A 2 7.92 -0.41 -1.17
N PRO A 3 9.24 -0.43 -1.09
CA PRO A 3 10.04 0.79 -1.17
C PRO A 3 10.01 1.36 -2.60
N PRO A 4 10.12 2.70 -2.78
CA PRO A 4 10.33 3.27 -4.10
C PRO A 4 11.67 2.79 -4.68
N TYR A 5 11.79 2.80 -6.00
CA TYR A 5 13.03 2.40 -6.66
C TYR A 5 14.22 3.26 -6.20
N GLY A 6 15.34 2.63 -5.94
CA GLY A 6 16.55 3.32 -5.46
C GLY A 6 16.67 3.47 -3.94
N SER A 7 15.67 3.02 -3.16
CA SER A 7 15.83 2.96 -1.71
C SER A 7 16.83 1.85 -1.32
N MET A 8 17.44 1.97 -0.14
CA MET A 8 18.49 1.05 0.33
C MET A 8 18.04 -0.40 0.59
N GLN A 9 16.76 -0.71 0.45
CA GLN A 9 16.21 -2.06 0.66
C GLN A 9 16.17 -2.87 -0.63
N GLY A 10 17.34 -3.33 -1.08
CA GLY A 10 17.54 -4.00 -2.37
C GLY A 10 16.74 -5.30 -2.60
N GLY A 11 16.37 -6.04 -1.55
CA GLY A 11 15.67 -7.33 -1.69
C GLY A 11 14.31 -7.21 -2.37
N SER A 12 13.48 -6.26 -1.95
CA SER A 12 12.17 -6.04 -2.58
C SER A 12 12.30 -5.57 -4.03
N THR A 13 13.24 -4.68 -4.31
CA THR A 13 13.51 -4.19 -5.66
C THR A 13 13.93 -5.31 -6.59
N ALA A 14 14.88 -6.16 -6.16
CA ALA A 14 15.35 -7.31 -6.94
C ALA A 14 14.22 -8.33 -7.21
N THR A 15 13.37 -8.58 -6.21
CA THR A 15 12.20 -9.47 -6.36
C THR A 15 11.21 -8.95 -7.41
N ILE A 16 10.89 -7.65 -7.35
CA ILE A 16 9.99 -7.01 -8.33
C ILE A 16 10.60 -7.09 -9.73
N GLU A 17 11.88 -6.74 -9.87
CA GLU A 17 12.57 -6.79 -11.16
C GLU A 17 12.58 -8.20 -11.75
N TYR A 18 12.88 -9.22 -10.95
CA TYR A 18 12.85 -10.61 -11.39
C TYR A 18 11.45 -11.07 -11.82
N ALA A 19 10.43 -10.73 -11.03
CA ALA A 19 9.04 -11.05 -11.34
C ALA A 19 8.59 -10.43 -12.67
N MET A 20 9.02 -9.19 -12.96
CA MET A 20 8.67 -8.49 -14.19
C MET A 20 9.48 -8.96 -15.40
N ALA A 21 10.80 -9.04 -15.26
CA ALA A 21 11.69 -9.30 -16.40
C ALA A 21 11.77 -10.78 -16.77
N VAL A 22 11.79 -11.68 -15.77
CA VAL A 22 12.02 -13.12 -15.95
C VAL A 22 10.71 -13.89 -15.93
N LEU A 23 9.90 -13.73 -14.86
CA LEU A 23 8.65 -14.48 -14.71
C LEU A 23 7.51 -13.87 -15.54
N LYS A 24 7.62 -12.61 -15.96
CA LYS A 24 6.63 -11.90 -16.80
C LYS A 24 5.21 -11.97 -16.25
N VAL A 25 5.08 -11.79 -14.92
CA VAL A 25 3.78 -11.86 -14.26
C VAL A 25 2.87 -10.72 -14.78
N PRO A 26 1.61 -11.01 -15.16
CA PRO A 26 0.70 -10.02 -15.74
C PRO A 26 0.02 -9.13 -14.70
N HIS A 27 0.06 -9.50 -13.42
CA HIS A 27 -0.62 -8.77 -12.35
C HIS A 27 0.26 -8.61 -11.11
N ILE A 28 0.23 -7.43 -10.50
CA ILE A 28 0.80 -7.17 -9.17
C ILE A 28 -0.33 -6.72 -8.26
N ILE A 29 -0.48 -7.37 -7.10
CA ILE A 29 -1.47 -7.03 -6.10
C ILE A 29 -0.76 -6.48 -4.86
N VAL A 30 -1.07 -5.23 -4.50
CA VAL A 30 -0.73 -4.67 -3.19
C VAL A 30 -1.91 -4.92 -2.28
N CYS A 31 -1.73 -5.77 -1.28
CA CYS A 31 -2.79 -6.13 -0.35
C CYS A 31 -2.47 -5.64 1.07
N GLY A 32 -3.27 -4.70 1.58
CA GLY A 32 -3.33 -4.36 2.99
C GLY A 32 -4.37 -5.23 3.72
N HIS A 33 -4.46 -5.08 5.04
CA HIS A 33 -5.48 -5.76 5.84
C HIS A 33 -5.98 -4.89 6.99
N THR A 34 -7.17 -5.17 7.49
CA THR A 34 -7.69 -4.51 8.69
C THR A 34 -6.88 -4.90 9.93
N ASP A 35 -6.98 -4.09 10.97
CA ASP A 35 -6.29 -4.31 12.26
C ASP A 35 -4.76 -4.42 12.15
N CYS A 36 -4.15 -3.73 11.19
CA CYS A 36 -2.74 -3.78 10.89
C CYS A 36 -1.90 -3.07 11.98
N ALA A 37 -1.06 -3.82 12.70
CA ALA A 37 -0.18 -3.27 13.73
C ALA A 37 0.80 -2.21 13.18
N VAL A 38 1.25 -2.37 11.93
CA VAL A 38 2.13 -1.39 11.26
C VAL A 38 1.40 -0.07 11.05
N MET A 39 0.13 -0.12 10.67
CA MET A 39 -0.67 1.11 10.48
C MET A 39 -1.02 1.77 11.82
N LYS A 40 -1.19 0.99 12.91
CA LYS A 40 -1.30 1.52 14.28
C LYS A 40 -0.03 2.26 14.68
N ALA A 41 1.13 1.64 14.49
CA ALA A 41 2.43 2.24 14.78
C ALA A 41 2.73 3.48 13.91
N LEU A 42 2.26 3.52 12.66
CA LEU A 42 2.39 4.70 11.80
C LEU A 42 1.60 5.90 12.35
N LEU A 43 0.43 5.64 12.95
CA LEU A 43 -0.40 6.68 13.57
C LEU A 43 0.11 7.11 14.95
N ASN A 44 0.77 6.20 15.68
CA ASN A 44 1.27 6.40 17.04
C ASN A 44 2.75 5.97 17.13
N PRO A 45 3.67 6.74 16.52
CA PRO A 45 5.09 6.35 16.42
C PRO A 45 5.81 6.27 17.78
N GLU A 46 5.28 6.89 18.81
CA GLU A 46 5.79 6.82 20.18
C GLU A 46 5.67 5.43 20.79
N GLU A 47 4.65 4.64 20.43
CA GLU A 47 4.42 3.28 20.95
C GLU A 47 5.52 2.28 20.51
N VAL A 48 6.33 2.66 19.53
CA VAL A 48 7.40 1.82 18.97
C VAL A 48 8.77 2.50 19.05
N SER A 49 8.91 3.42 20.00
CA SER A 49 10.15 4.18 20.22
C SER A 49 11.38 3.30 20.44
N ASP A 50 11.20 2.17 21.12
CA ASP A 50 12.26 1.24 21.48
C ASP A 50 12.56 0.17 20.40
N LEU A 51 11.95 0.31 19.21
CA LEU A 51 12.11 -0.60 18.07
C LEU A 51 12.72 0.13 16.85
N PRO A 52 14.03 0.47 16.87
CA PRO A 52 14.63 1.35 15.87
C PRO A 52 14.52 0.82 14.42
N ALA A 53 14.77 -0.48 14.19
CA ALA A 53 14.65 -1.08 12.86
C ALA A 53 13.20 -1.09 12.35
N PHE A 54 12.25 -1.33 13.25
CA PHE A 54 10.83 -1.30 12.92
C PHE A 54 10.37 0.13 12.57
N ARG A 55 10.80 1.13 13.35
CA ARG A 55 10.53 2.55 13.07
C ARG A 55 11.09 3.00 11.72
N GLU A 56 12.33 2.62 11.41
CA GLU A 56 12.93 2.90 10.10
C GLU A 56 12.10 2.30 8.98
N TRP A 57 11.66 1.05 9.13
CA TRP A 57 10.82 0.38 8.14
C TRP A 57 9.43 1.02 8.01
N VAL A 58 8.77 1.39 9.12
CA VAL A 58 7.49 2.11 9.13
C VAL A 58 7.63 3.50 8.49
N GLY A 59 8.78 4.15 8.65
CA GLY A 59 9.09 5.46 8.06
C GLY A 59 8.95 5.50 6.52
N GLN A 60 9.04 4.36 5.84
CA GLN A 60 8.76 4.28 4.40
C GLN A 60 7.31 4.63 4.04
N ALA A 61 6.39 4.63 5.00
CA ALA A 61 5.01 5.06 4.83
C ALA A 61 4.75 6.52 5.28
N GLU A 62 5.80 7.35 5.35
CA GLU A 62 5.70 8.75 5.80
C GLU A 62 4.70 9.56 4.96
N THR A 63 4.60 9.31 3.65
CA THR A 63 3.59 9.94 2.79
C THR A 63 2.18 9.64 3.30
N THR A 64 1.90 8.38 3.65
CA THR A 64 0.62 7.98 4.23
C THR A 64 0.35 8.69 5.56
N ARG A 65 1.35 8.77 6.44
CA ARG A 65 1.21 9.45 7.73
C ARG A 65 0.84 10.92 7.56
N ARG A 66 1.51 11.64 6.65
CA ARG A 66 1.20 13.05 6.36
C ARG A 66 -0.18 13.22 5.78
N LEU A 67 -0.58 12.40 4.81
CA LEU A 67 -1.94 12.43 4.25
C LEU A 67 -3.01 12.25 5.32
N MET A 68 -2.82 11.31 6.24
CA MET A 68 -3.74 11.09 7.35
C MET A 68 -3.83 12.27 8.31
N HIS A 69 -2.70 12.93 8.56
CA HIS A 69 -2.63 14.10 9.43
C HIS A 69 -3.26 15.35 8.79
N GLU A 70 -3.13 15.53 7.48
CA GLU A 70 -3.58 16.75 6.80
C GLU A 70 -5.05 16.66 6.35
N HIS A 71 -5.47 15.50 5.84
CA HIS A 71 -6.76 15.36 5.16
C HIS A 71 -7.82 14.55 5.91
N TYR A 72 -7.42 13.77 6.93
CA TYR A 72 -8.32 12.84 7.63
C TYR A 72 -8.33 13.04 9.15
N THR A 73 -8.25 14.27 9.59
CA THR A 73 -8.24 14.65 11.03
C THR A 73 -9.55 14.34 11.74
N ASN A 74 -10.66 14.30 11.00
CA ASN A 74 -12.01 14.00 11.50
C ASN A 74 -12.25 12.50 11.72
N LEU A 75 -11.38 11.62 11.22
CA LEU A 75 -11.52 10.18 11.41
C LEU A 75 -10.85 9.75 12.73
N THR A 76 -11.51 8.83 13.44
CA THR A 76 -11.02 8.27 14.71
C THR A 76 -11.18 6.75 14.73
N GLY A 77 -10.52 6.09 15.69
CA GLY A 77 -10.67 4.68 15.96
C GLY A 77 -10.44 3.79 14.73
N ASN A 78 -11.33 2.82 14.52
CA ASN A 78 -11.22 1.84 13.46
C ASN A 78 -11.35 2.45 12.06
N ASP A 79 -12.19 3.47 11.87
CA ASP A 79 -12.37 4.13 10.57
C ASP A 79 -11.07 4.83 10.14
N ARG A 80 -10.37 5.47 11.08
CA ARG A 80 -9.05 6.04 10.84
C ARG A 80 -8.04 4.97 10.44
N LEU A 81 -8.02 3.83 11.12
CA LEU A 81 -7.10 2.73 10.85
C LEU A 81 -7.35 2.10 9.47
N ILE A 82 -8.61 1.84 9.12
CA ILE A 82 -9.00 1.34 7.79
C ILE A 82 -8.56 2.32 6.71
N LYS A 83 -8.86 3.61 6.90
CA LYS A 83 -8.48 4.66 5.95
C LYS A 83 -6.96 4.75 5.79
N THR A 84 -6.21 4.67 6.89
CA THR A 84 -4.74 4.63 6.84
C THR A 84 -4.23 3.46 6.00
N THR A 85 -4.82 2.28 6.17
CA THR A 85 -4.48 1.09 5.37
C THR A 85 -4.77 1.32 3.89
N GLN A 86 -5.90 1.91 3.55
CA GLN A 86 -6.29 2.23 2.18
C GLN A 86 -5.31 3.22 1.53
N GLU A 87 -4.97 4.31 2.23
CA GLU A 87 -4.02 5.31 1.73
C GLU A 87 -2.60 4.73 1.61
N ASN A 88 -2.21 3.84 2.54
CA ASN A 88 -0.93 3.14 2.41
C ASN A 88 -0.89 2.23 1.17
N VAL A 89 -1.94 1.48 0.89
CA VAL A 89 -2.01 0.66 -0.34
C VAL A 89 -1.86 1.53 -1.59
N ARG A 90 -2.50 2.70 -1.64
CA ARG A 90 -2.33 3.66 -2.76
C ARG A 90 -0.88 4.13 -2.89
N SER A 91 -0.26 4.54 -1.78
CA SER A 91 1.14 4.97 -1.78
C SER A 91 2.09 3.86 -2.26
N GLN A 92 1.82 2.60 -1.88
CA GLN A 92 2.61 1.46 -2.35
C GLN A 92 2.42 1.21 -3.86
N LEU A 93 1.23 1.43 -4.41
CA LEU A 93 1.01 1.38 -5.87
C LEU A 93 1.80 2.47 -6.59
N ASP A 94 1.90 3.67 -6.00
CA ASP A 94 2.72 4.75 -6.56
C ASP A 94 4.22 4.42 -6.49
N HIS A 95 4.68 3.82 -5.39
CA HIS A 95 6.06 3.31 -5.30
C HIS A 95 6.35 2.28 -6.39
N LEU A 96 5.46 1.32 -6.65
CA LEU A 96 5.62 0.35 -7.74
C LEU A 96 5.83 1.03 -9.10
N ARG A 97 5.13 2.12 -9.37
CA ARG A 97 5.27 2.89 -10.62
C ARG A 97 6.65 3.53 -10.79
N THR A 98 7.40 3.71 -9.70
CA THR A 98 8.79 4.22 -9.77
C THR A 98 9.79 3.17 -10.23
N HIS A 99 9.46 1.86 -10.15
CA HIS A 99 10.34 0.79 -10.59
C HIS A 99 10.40 0.74 -12.13
N PRO A 100 11.59 0.86 -12.76
CA PRO A 100 11.70 0.95 -14.23
C PRO A 100 11.07 -0.23 -14.96
N SER A 101 11.24 -1.47 -14.44
CA SER A 101 10.65 -2.68 -15.01
C SER A 101 9.13 -2.65 -15.00
N VAL A 102 8.52 -2.17 -13.92
CA VAL A 102 7.06 -2.02 -13.79
C VAL A 102 6.56 -0.89 -14.71
N ALA A 103 7.20 0.28 -14.66
CA ALA A 103 6.82 1.44 -15.45
C ALA A 103 6.82 1.14 -16.97
N LEU A 104 7.83 0.40 -17.44
CA LEU A 104 7.92 -0.02 -18.85
C LEU A 104 6.76 -0.93 -19.24
N LEU A 105 6.46 -1.95 -18.42
CA LEU A 105 5.40 -2.91 -18.72
C LEU A 105 3.99 -2.30 -18.59
N LEU A 106 3.79 -1.34 -17.69
CA LEU A 106 2.54 -0.56 -17.61
C LEU A 106 2.29 0.22 -18.91
N ARG A 107 3.32 0.90 -19.46
CA ARG A 107 3.22 1.61 -20.75
C ARG A 107 2.91 0.67 -21.90
N GLN A 108 3.41 -0.56 -21.85
CA GLN A 108 3.16 -1.60 -22.83
C GLN A 108 1.82 -2.34 -22.61
N LYS A 109 1.06 -2.01 -21.57
CA LYS A 109 -0.18 -2.70 -21.16
C LYS A 109 0.03 -4.22 -20.96
N LYS A 110 1.18 -4.60 -20.42
CA LYS A 110 1.56 -5.99 -20.15
C LYS A 110 1.48 -6.36 -18.67
N VAL A 111 1.26 -5.40 -17.80
CA VAL A 111 1.06 -5.61 -16.36
C VAL A 111 -0.03 -4.69 -15.87
N ASP A 112 -0.85 -5.19 -14.93
CA ASP A 112 -1.85 -4.42 -14.20
C ASP A 112 -1.51 -4.37 -12.72
N LEU A 113 -1.73 -3.21 -12.10
CA LEU A 113 -1.56 -3.01 -10.66
C LEU A 113 -2.92 -3.00 -9.98
N HIS A 114 -3.03 -3.77 -8.90
CA HIS A 114 -4.25 -3.88 -8.11
C HIS A 114 -3.98 -3.49 -6.65
N GLY A 115 -4.89 -2.71 -6.06
CA GLY A 115 -4.87 -2.37 -4.64
C GLY A 115 -6.03 -3.06 -3.93
N TRP A 116 -5.73 -3.83 -2.89
CA TRP A 116 -6.73 -4.54 -2.10
C TRP A 116 -6.56 -4.23 -0.61
N VAL A 117 -7.67 -4.25 0.12
CA VAL A 117 -7.66 -4.29 1.59
C VAL A 117 -8.55 -5.44 2.04
N TYR A 118 -7.94 -6.40 2.72
CA TYR A 118 -8.61 -7.59 3.23
C TYR A 118 -9.14 -7.35 4.65
N SER A 119 -10.38 -7.72 4.90
CA SER A 119 -10.97 -7.72 6.23
C SER A 119 -10.72 -9.04 6.93
N ILE A 120 -9.89 -9.03 7.97
CA ILE A 120 -9.58 -10.24 8.77
C ILE A 120 -10.84 -10.79 9.45
N SER A 121 -11.75 -9.90 9.88
CA SER A 121 -12.94 -10.30 10.64
C SER A 121 -14.08 -10.85 9.79
N THR A 122 -14.21 -10.39 8.53
CA THR A 122 -15.37 -10.75 7.67
C THR A 122 -14.99 -11.54 6.43
N GLY A 123 -13.71 -11.59 6.06
CA GLY A 123 -13.25 -12.19 4.80
C GLY A 123 -13.47 -11.32 3.56
N ASP A 124 -14.09 -10.15 3.71
CA ASP A 124 -14.32 -9.24 2.58
C ASP A 124 -13.02 -8.65 2.04
N VAL A 125 -13.07 -8.23 0.78
CA VAL A 125 -12.00 -7.46 0.14
C VAL A 125 -12.54 -6.14 -0.39
N TRP A 126 -11.91 -5.02 -0.03
CA TRP A 126 -12.10 -3.76 -0.72
C TRP A 126 -11.08 -3.66 -1.85
N VAL A 127 -11.56 -3.40 -3.05
CA VAL A 127 -10.75 -3.26 -4.27
C VAL A 127 -10.66 -1.78 -4.63
N TYR A 128 -9.45 -1.30 -4.84
CA TYR A 128 -9.18 0.06 -5.29
C TYR A 128 -9.50 0.21 -6.77
N ASN A 129 -10.34 1.19 -7.10
CA ASN A 129 -10.62 1.57 -8.49
C ASN A 129 -9.85 2.85 -8.85
N SER A 130 -8.80 2.72 -9.63
CA SER A 130 -7.97 3.84 -10.05
C SER A 130 -8.70 4.85 -10.94
N SER A 131 -9.74 4.43 -11.67
CA SER A 131 -10.56 5.32 -12.52
C SER A 131 -11.41 6.31 -11.70
N SER A 132 -11.61 6.01 -10.41
CA SER A 132 -12.40 6.83 -9.46
C SER A 132 -11.52 7.39 -8.33
N SER A 133 -10.22 7.58 -8.57
CA SER A 133 -9.23 7.91 -7.53
C SER A 133 -9.55 9.17 -6.71
N ASN A 134 -10.29 10.12 -7.29
CA ASN A 134 -10.71 11.36 -6.63
C ASN A 134 -12.12 11.27 -6.00
N SER A 135 -12.76 10.10 -6.04
CA SER A 135 -14.08 9.87 -5.45
C SER A 135 -13.97 9.14 -4.10
N PRO A 136 -14.85 9.43 -3.12
CA PRO A 136 -14.97 8.61 -1.92
C PRO A 136 -15.34 7.15 -2.22
N LEU A 137 -15.86 6.86 -3.43
CA LEU A 137 -16.19 5.52 -3.92
C LEU A 137 -15.00 4.82 -4.62
N CYS A 138 -13.78 5.31 -4.45
CA CYS A 138 -12.58 4.66 -5.04
C CYS A 138 -12.29 3.26 -4.46
N TRP A 139 -12.92 2.89 -3.36
CA TRP A 139 -12.85 1.56 -2.76
C TRP A 139 -14.20 0.85 -2.84
N MET A 140 -14.25 -0.25 -3.58
CA MET A 140 -15.45 -1.07 -3.72
C MET A 140 -15.30 -2.36 -2.92
N ARG A 141 -16.29 -2.63 -2.05
CA ARG A 141 -16.34 -3.90 -1.32
C ARG A 141 -16.70 -5.04 -2.28
N ARG A 142 -15.93 -6.13 -2.23
CA ARG A 142 -16.22 -7.41 -2.86
C ARG A 142 -16.38 -8.46 -1.76
N ILE A 143 -17.51 -9.15 -1.77
CA ILE A 143 -17.72 -10.33 -0.95
C ILE A 143 -17.11 -11.50 -1.74
N LEU A 144 -16.13 -12.17 -1.14
CA LEU A 144 -15.62 -13.42 -1.68
C LEU A 144 -16.66 -14.50 -1.29
N ALA A 145 -17.49 -14.91 -2.25
CA ALA A 145 -18.45 -15.98 -2.08
C ALA A 145 -17.74 -17.33 -2.08
#